data_08b44e90421c820e8eab53a7ee2ec345
#
_entry.id   08b44e90421c820e8eab53a7ee2ec345
#
_cell.length_a   1.000
_cell.length_b   1.000
_cell.length_c   1.000
_cell.angle_alpha   90.00
_cell.angle_beta   90.00
_cell.angle_gamma   90.00
#
_symmetry.space_group_name_H-M   'P 1'
#
loop_
_entity.id
_entity.type
_entity.pdbx_description
1 polymer ?
#
loop_
_entity_poly.entity_id
_entity_poly.type
_entity_poly.pdbx_seq_one_letter_code
_entity_poly.pdbx_strand_id
1 'polypeptide(L)'
;MIKVIGLIKILDASAFETYRSQVADTLVRYRGTVEFRGKKCFMRWNELGTEDFDAFVELSFPQQEDAERWAQSPEYAQLLAVRTQAMALTLFGIEL
;
A
#
# COMPACT_ATOMS: atom_id res chain seq x y z
N MET A 1 12.34 12.84 -2.93
CA MET A 1 11.21 12.22 -2.20
C MET A 1 10.43 11.29 -3.11
N ILE A 2 10.08 10.14 -2.58
CA ILE A 2 9.33 9.12 -3.30
C ILE A 2 7.94 9.02 -2.70
N LYS A 3 6.92 8.99 -3.56
CA LYS A 3 5.56 8.64 -3.17
C LYS A 3 5.29 7.23 -3.64
N VAL A 4 4.76 6.40 -2.76
CA VAL A 4 4.40 5.02 -3.08
C VAL A 4 2.88 4.91 -3.04
N ILE A 5 2.31 4.51 -4.17
CA ILE A 5 0.87 4.47 -4.38
C ILE A 5 0.40 3.03 -4.36
N GLY A 6 -0.60 2.75 -3.55
CA GLY A 6 -1.23 1.44 -3.51
C GLY A 6 -2.66 1.49 -3.99
N LEU A 7 -2.99 0.63 -4.94
CA LEU A 7 -4.35 0.40 -5.40
C LEU A 7 -4.80 -0.93 -4.81
N ILE A 8 -5.92 -0.93 -4.13
CA ILE A 8 -6.33 -2.04 -3.27
C ILE A 8 -7.72 -2.55 -3.65
N LYS A 9 -7.80 -3.83 -3.98
CA LYS A 9 -9.08 -4.53 -4.09
C LYS A 9 -9.27 -5.33 -2.81
N ILE A 10 -10.29 -5.01 -2.04
CA ILE A 10 -10.53 -5.66 -0.75
C ILE A 10 -11.20 -7.01 -0.98
N LEU A 11 -10.57 -8.09 -0.47
CA LEU A 11 -11.07 -9.46 -0.59
C LEU A 11 -11.71 -9.94 0.71
N ASP A 12 -11.23 -9.46 1.86
CA ASP A 12 -11.73 -9.85 3.17
C ASP A 12 -11.63 -8.63 4.08
N ALA A 13 -12.75 -8.07 4.45
CA ALA A 13 -12.80 -6.82 5.21
C ALA A 13 -12.14 -6.94 6.58
N SER A 14 -12.32 -8.07 7.26
CA SER A 14 -11.75 -8.29 8.58
C SER A 14 -10.22 -8.38 8.52
N ALA A 15 -9.70 -9.16 7.57
CA ALA A 15 -8.26 -9.27 7.36
C ALA A 15 -7.66 -7.91 6.94
N PHE A 16 -8.40 -7.14 6.14
CA PHE A 16 -7.97 -5.81 5.73
C PHE A 16 -7.82 -4.86 6.92
N GLU A 17 -8.76 -4.90 7.86
CA GLU A 17 -8.66 -4.09 9.08
C GLU A 17 -7.46 -4.49 9.92
N THR A 18 -7.19 -5.79 10.04
CA THR A 18 -6.00 -6.29 10.75
C THR A 18 -4.72 -5.77 10.09
N TYR A 19 -4.62 -5.89 8.77
CA TYR A 19 -3.47 -5.40 8.02
C TYR A 19 -3.29 -3.90 8.24
N ARG A 20 -4.37 -3.16 8.06
CA ARG A 20 -4.36 -1.69 8.13
C ARG A 20 -3.92 -1.17 9.49
N SER A 21 -4.29 -1.90 10.56
CA SER A 21 -3.92 -1.51 11.91
C SER A 21 -2.44 -1.71 12.23
N GLN A 22 -1.73 -2.48 11.42
CA GLN A 22 -0.34 -2.88 11.70
C GLN A 22 0.68 -2.32 10.72
N VAL A 23 0.26 -1.96 9.51
CA VAL A 23 1.19 -1.62 8.44
C VAL A 23 2.01 -0.35 8.73
N ALA A 24 1.41 0.64 9.39
CA ALA A 24 2.09 1.89 9.69
C ALA A 24 3.34 1.66 10.57
N ASP A 25 3.26 0.74 11.51
CA ASP A 25 4.38 0.43 12.40
C ASP A 25 5.57 -0.16 11.65
N THR A 26 5.32 -0.86 10.54
CA THR A 26 6.39 -1.46 9.73
C THR A 26 7.19 -0.41 8.97
N LEU A 27 6.62 0.76 8.74
CA LEU A 27 7.24 1.84 7.96
C LEU A 27 8.28 2.63 8.75
N VAL A 28 8.07 2.75 10.06
CA VAL A 28 8.83 3.68 10.90
C VAL A 28 10.35 3.49 10.77
N ARG A 29 10.80 2.24 10.83
CA ARG A 29 12.23 1.92 10.76
C ARG A 29 12.85 2.29 9.41
N TYR A 30 12.03 2.39 8.36
CA TYR A 30 12.49 2.66 7.00
C TYR A 30 12.16 4.08 6.55
N ARG A 31 11.86 4.95 7.51
CA ARG A 31 11.57 6.37 7.30
C ARG A 31 10.33 6.61 6.45
N GLY A 32 9.44 5.62 6.40
CA GLY A 32 8.20 5.73 5.65
C GLY A 32 7.07 6.31 6.49
N THR A 33 6.14 6.97 5.81
CA THR A 33 4.98 7.59 6.43
C THR A 33 3.75 7.28 5.60
N VAL A 34 2.63 6.96 6.26
CA VAL A 34 1.33 6.90 5.59
C VAL A 34 0.82 8.33 5.48
N GLU A 35 0.77 8.85 4.26
CA GLU A 35 0.33 10.22 4.03
C GLU A 35 -1.17 10.32 3.85
N PHE A 36 -1.76 9.33 3.19
CA PHE A 36 -3.12 9.47 2.73
C PHE A 36 -3.74 8.10 2.50
N ARG A 37 -5.00 7.96 2.91
CA ARG A 37 -5.82 6.79 2.61
C ARG A 37 -7.17 7.28 2.12
N GLY A 38 -7.72 6.56 1.16
CA GLY A 38 -9.01 6.95 0.63
C GLY A 38 -9.75 5.77 0.03
N LYS A 39 -11.01 5.99 -0.22
CA LYS A 39 -11.89 5.04 -0.89
C LYS A 39 -12.14 5.56 -2.30
N LYS A 40 -11.99 4.70 -3.30
CA LYS A 40 -12.31 5.10 -4.67
C LYS A 40 -13.80 5.40 -4.76
N CYS A 41 -14.15 6.53 -5.36
CA CYS A 41 -15.55 6.89 -5.54
C CYS A 41 -16.00 6.78 -6.99
N PHE A 42 -15.11 6.97 -7.96
CA PHE A 42 -15.44 6.76 -9.36
C PHE A 42 -14.18 6.60 -10.20
N MET A 43 -14.33 6.04 -11.41
CA MET A 43 -13.26 5.94 -12.40
C MET A 43 -13.86 6.35 -13.73
N ARG A 44 -13.38 7.47 -14.28
CA ARG A 44 -13.94 8.02 -15.49
C ARG A 44 -13.35 7.38 -16.75
N TRP A 45 -12.02 7.27 -16.79
CA TRP A 45 -11.30 6.60 -17.87
C TRP A 45 -10.37 5.57 -17.28
N ASN A 46 -10.27 4.42 -17.93
CA ASN A 46 -9.36 3.36 -17.52
C ASN A 46 -8.67 2.78 -18.75
N GLU A 47 -7.95 3.64 -19.45
CA GLU A 47 -7.30 3.27 -20.72
C GLU A 47 -6.12 2.34 -20.53
N LEU A 48 -5.52 2.34 -19.33
CA LEU A 48 -4.43 1.40 -19.01
C LEU A 48 -4.95 -0.01 -18.72
N GLY A 49 -6.26 -0.18 -18.55
CA GLY A 49 -6.84 -1.48 -18.30
C GLY A 49 -6.58 -2.01 -16.89
N THR A 50 -6.46 -1.12 -15.91
CA THR A 50 -6.31 -1.52 -14.51
C THR A 50 -7.58 -2.22 -14.04
N GLU A 51 -7.44 -3.33 -13.30
CA GLU A 51 -8.58 -3.96 -12.67
C GLU A 51 -9.25 -3.03 -11.67
N ASP A 52 -10.53 -3.27 -11.41
CA ASP A 52 -11.29 -2.48 -10.45
C ASP A 52 -10.65 -2.60 -9.06
N PHE A 53 -10.64 -1.50 -8.32
CA PHE A 53 -10.11 -1.47 -6.95
C PHE A 53 -11.00 -0.62 -6.07
N ASP A 54 -10.91 -0.84 -4.76
CA ASP A 54 -11.81 -0.23 -3.77
C ASP A 54 -11.18 0.91 -3.01
N ALA A 55 -9.89 0.85 -2.78
CA ALA A 55 -9.20 1.76 -1.87
C ALA A 55 -7.84 2.17 -2.42
N PHE A 56 -7.33 3.25 -1.84
CA PHE A 56 -6.09 3.88 -2.25
C PHE A 56 -5.26 4.18 -1.01
N VAL A 57 -3.95 4.01 -1.10
CA VAL A 57 -3.03 4.46 -0.06
C VAL A 57 -1.86 5.17 -0.69
N GLU A 58 -1.40 6.23 -0.03
CA GLU A 58 -0.19 6.94 -0.42
C GLU A 58 0.78 6.91 0.75
N LEU A 59 1.97 6.38 0.50
CA LEU A 59 3.07 6.40 1.44
C LEU A 59 4.14 7.36 0.92
N SER A 60 4.97 7.87 1.81
CA SER A 60 6.12 8.65 1.40
C SER A 60 7.38 8.10 2.04
N PHE A 61 8.48 8.19 1.29
CA PHE A 61 9.83 7.85 1.75
C PHE A 61 10.79 8.91 1.24
N PRO A 62 11.88 9.18 1.98
CA PRO A 62 12.88 10.12 1.49
C PRO A 62 13.51 9.68 0.17
N GLN A 63 13.75 8.37 0.01
CA GLN A 63 14.40 7.83 -1.19
C GLN A 63 13.80 6.47 -1.57
N GLN A 64 13.97 6.09 -2.83
CA GLN A 64 13.51 4.81 -3.34
C GLN A 64 14.09 3.63 -2.56
N GLU A 65 15.35 3.71 -2.16
CA GLU A 65 16.00 2.67 -1.38
C GLU A 65 15.24 2.37 -0.08
N ASP A 66 14.71 3.39 0.58
CA ASP A 66 13.98 3.21 1.81
C ASP A 66 12.70 2.41 1.55
N ALA A 67 12.00 2.72 0.46
CA ALA A 67 10.79 2.00 0.08
C ALA A 67 11.09 0.54 -0.25
N GLU A 68 12.16 0.28 -0.97
CA GLU A 68 12.54 -1.08 -1.35
C GLU A 68 12.98 -1.89 -0.14
N ARG A 69 13.72 -1.28 0.79
CA ARG A 69 14.10 -1.95 2.03
C ARG A 69 12.88 -2.31 2.85
N TRP A 70 11.91 -1.39 2.95
CA TRP A 70 10.66 -1.67 3.65
C TRP A 70 9.93 -2.84 3.02
N ALA A 71 9.78 -2.84 1.70
CA ALA A 71 9.04 -3.91 1.00
C ALA A 71 9.67 -5.28 1.21
N GLN A 72 10.98 -5.34 1.42
CA GLN A 72 11.73 -6.58 1.63
C GLN A 72 12.03 -6.86 3.10
N SER A 73 11.51 -6.03 4.00
CA SER A 73 11.87 -6.10 5.41
C SER A 73 11.23 -7.29 6.12
N PRO A 74 11.87 -7.79 7.20
CA PRO A 74 11.25 -8.81 8.03
C PRO A 74 10.00 -8.31 8.74
N GLU A 75 9.93 -7.02 9.06
CA GLU A 75 8.75 -6.41 9.65
C GLU A 75 7.55 -6.53 8.72
N TYR A 76 7.73 -6.16 7.45
CA TYR A 76 6.65 -6.26 6.48
C TYR A 76 6.33 -7.71 6.13
N ALA A 77 7.34 -8.57 6.09
CA ALA A 77 7.15 -10.00 5.79
C ALA A 77 6.15 -10.65 6.75
N GLN A 78 6.08 -10.20 7.98
CA GLN A 78 5.14 -10.72 8.96
C GLN A 78 3.67 -10.42 8.60
N LEU A 79 3.44 -9.45 7.72
CA LEU A 79 2.09 -9.09 7.30
C LEU A 79 1.65 -9.79 6.01
N LEU A 80 2.56 -10.51 5.33
CA LEU A 80 2.26 -11.07 4.01
C LEU A 80 1.08 -12.04 4.01
N ALA A 81 0.97 -12.88 5.03
CA ALA A 81 -0.13 -13.85 5.11
C ALA A 81 -1.48 -13.14 5.23
N VAL A 82 -1.59 -12.17 6.14
CA VAL A 82 -2.82 -11.41 6.30
C VAL A 82 -3.09 -10.53 5.09
N ARG A 83 -2.04 -9.97 4.48
CA ARG A 83 -2.19 -9.16 3.26
C ARG A 83 -2.78 -9.97 2.11
N THR A 84 -2.27 -11.17 1.88
CA THR A 84 -2.76 -12.03 0.81
C THR A 84 -4.23 -12.37 1.00
N GLN A 85 -4.64 -12.61 2.23
CA GLN A 85 -6.04 -12.87 2.55
C GLN A 85 -6.89 -11.60 2.40
N ALA A 86 -6.33 -10.46 2.78
CA ALA A 86 -7.06 -9.19 2.86
C ALA A 86 -7.39 -8.58 1.51
N MET A 87 -6.45 -8.66 0.56
CA MET A 87 -6.54 -7.82 -0.63
C MET A 87 -5.73 -8.34 -1.80
N ALA A 88 -6.08 -7.83 -2.98
CA ALA A 88 -5.19 -7.81 -4.14
C ALA A 88 -4.62 -6.40 -4.21
N LEU A 89 -3.28 -6.29 -4.18
CA LEU A 89 -2.59 -5.02 -4.08
C LEU A 89 -1.69 -4.79 -5.29
N THR A 90 -1.79 -3.58 -5.87
CA THR A 90 -0.80 -3.08 -6.81
C THR A 90 -0.12 -1.88 -6.18
N LEU A 91 1.20 -1.94 -6.09
CA LEU A 91 1.99 -0.91 -5.43
C LEU A 91 3.08 -0.41 -6.39
N PHE A 92 3.19 0.90 -6.54
CA PHE A 92 4.20 1.48 -7.42
C PHE A 92 4.70 2.81 -6.85
N GLY A 93 5.91 3.20 -7.26
CA GLY A 93 6.54 4.41 -6.79
C GLY A 93 6.50 5.54 -7.80
N ILE A 94 6.39 6.76 -7.30
CA ILE A 94 6.45 8.00 -8.06
C ILE A 94 7.60 8.83 -7.50
N GLU A 95 8.49 9.26 -8.37
CA GLU A 95 9.57 10.17 -7.97
C GLU A 95 9.13 11.60 -8.20
N LEU A 96 9.32 12.43 -7.20
CA LEU A 96 8.98 13.85 -7.27
C LEU A 96 10.22 14.69 -7.56
#